data_2ef701437fa3e7f642f1157256ad4251
#
_entry.id   2ef701437fa3e7f642f1157256ad4251
#
_cell.length_a   1.000
_cell.length_b   1.000
_cell.length_c   1.000
_cell.angle_alpha   90.00
_cell.angle_beta   90.00
_cell.angle_gamma   90.00
#
_symmetry.space_group_name_H-M   'P 1'
#
loop_
_entity.id
_entity.type
_entity.pdbx_description
1 polymer ?
#
loop_
_entity_poly.entity_id
_entity_poly.type
_entity_poly.pdbx_seq_one_letter_code
_entity_poly.pdbx_strand_id
1 'polypeptide(L)'
;MDYLKQNPLRVAGTAAVSVALAVGMMAPVALPQQAYAAPTAAEKQAEAQSVLSSINAMQAELDEASNNYYTALDEQQQAQQKMDEAQQRIDDANSQIADLQERLGDRAKSMYRNGSASLLDVLLGSASFSEFVNNWDLLDKMNQSDTELVDQTKSLRQQVEDEKAVYAEQEQVAAQKAEEAKQIQDEAQATVNEMQATYDSLSAEAQELLEQERAAQEAAEAAAAQQVIEQAAETATEHQQGNTVTNTPSYSEPAYNAATGNAVVDRAYSYVGNAEYVWGGCAPGAFDCSGFVSYCLTGQYARLGTTYTFLGWQHVSNPQPGDVCVNERHCGIYIGNGQMIHCSTYGVGVIIGPVQSGMVFVRY
;
A
#
# COMPACT_ATOMS: atom_id res chain seq x y z
N MET A 1 -32.79 -0.90 -29.86
CA MET A 1 -33.52 -1.89 -29.05
C MET A 1 -32.59 -2.28 -27.91
N ASP A 2 -32.77 -1.55 -26.88
CA ASP A 2 -32.77 -1.82 -25.45
C ASP A 2 -32.08 -3.08 -24.94
N TYR A 3 -30.95 -2.88 -24.27
CA TYR A 3 -30.55 -3.59 -23.05
C TYR A 3 -29.44 -2.82 -22.31
N LEU A 4 -29.82 -1.67 -21.74
CA LEU A 4 -29.09 -1.07 -20.63
C LEU A 4 -29.94 -1.29 -19.37
N LYS A 5 -29.75 -2.41 -18.68
CA LYS A 5 -30.23 -2.61 -17.32
C LYS A 5 -29.15 -2.21 -16.33
N GLN A 6 -29.42 -1.08 -15.73
CA GLN A 6 -28.84 -0.48 -14.55
C GLN A 6 -28.55 -1.50 -13.45
N ASN A 7 -27.28 -1.59 -13.03
CA ASN A 7 -26.91 -2.04 -11.69
C ASN A 7 -26.60 -0.79 -10.87
N PRO A 8 -27.36 -0.48 -9.81
CA PRO A 8 -26.95 0.56 -8.90
C PRO A 8 -25.83 0.00 -8.02
N LEU A 9 -24.61 0.47 -8.22
CA LEU A 9 -23.54 0.38 -7.25
C LEU A 9 -24.06 0.95 -5.91
N ARG A 10 -24.19 0.09 -4.92
CA ARG A 10 -24.40 0.49 -3.55
C ARG A 10 -23.13 1.17 -3.07
N VAL A 11 -23.12 2.47 -3.14
CA VAL A 11 -22.20 3.30 -2.37
C VAL A 11 -22.48 2.96 -0.90
N ALA A 12 -21.61 2.22 -0.27
CA ALA A 12 -21.58 2.10 1.18
C ALA A 12 -21.21 3.49 1.69
N GLY A 13 -22.22 4.21 2.19
CA GLY A 13 -22.03 5.49 2.82
C GLY A 13 -21.13 5.31 4.04
N THR A 14 -19.92 5.81 3.98
CA THR A 14 -19.12 6.12 5.15
C THR A 14 -19.92 7.14 5.96
N ALA A 15 -20.43 6.70 7.10
CA ALA A 15 -21.03 7.60 8.07
C ALA A 15 -19.91 8.48 8.61
N ALA A 16 -19.78 9.68 8.06
CA ALA A 16 -19.00 10.74 8.68
C ALA A 16 -19.64 11.01 10.05
N VAL A 17 -19.02 10.53 11.10
CA VAL A 17 -19.34 10.91 12.47
C VAL A 17 -18.82 12.32 12.65
N SER A 18 -19.63 13.30 12.24
CA SER A 18 -19.38 14.69 12.58
C SER A 18 -19.63 14.85 14.07
N VAL A 19 -18.58 14.85 14.87
CA VAL A 19 -18.63 15.30 16.26
C VAL A 19 -18.81 16.82 16.20
N ALA A 20 -20.07 17.26 16.18
CA ALA A 20 -20.39 18.65 16.32
C ALA A 20 -20.09 19.08 17.77
N LEU A 21 -18.92 19.67 17.99
CA LEU A 21 -18.67 20.49 19.19
C LEU A 21 -19.64 21.69 19.11
N ALA A 22 -20.74 21.59 19.82
CA ALA A 22 -21.67 22.71 19.99
C ALA A 22 -21.01 23.76 20.88
N VAL A 23 -20.26 24.67 20.25
CA VAL A 23 -19.91 25.94 20.91
C VAL A 23 -21.19 26.78 20.90
N GLY A 24 -21.90 26.75 22.01
CA GLY A 24 -23.06 27.57 22.23
C GLY A 24 -22.70 29.04 22.29
N MET A 25 -22.95 29.81 21.21
CA MET A 25 -23.02 31.27 21.28
C MET A 25 -24.28 31.68 22.06
N MET A 26 -24.14 32.00 23.32
CA MET A 26 -25.16 32.70 24.09
C MET A 26 -24.98 34.22 23.90
N ALA A 27 -26.05 34.85 23.44
CA ALA A 27 -26.16 36.30 23.39
C ALA A 27 -26.02 36.93 24.80
N PRO A 28 -25.53 38.19 24.91
CA PRO A 28 -25.28 38.80 26.22
C PRO A 28 -26.61 39.21 26.87
N VAL A 29 -27.06 38.40 27.81
CA VAL A 29 -27.98 38.85 28.84
C VAL A 29 -27.12 39.31 30.01
N ALA A 30 -27.20 40.61 30.33
CA ALA A 30 -26.53 41.18 31.49
C ALA A 30 -27.13 40.59 32.77
N LEU A 31 -26.48 39.57 33.31
CA LEU A 31 -26.66 39.01 34.63
C LEU A 31 -25.47 39.35 35.51
N PRO A 32 -25.56 39.44 36.84
CA PRO A 32 -24.47 39.85 37.70
C PRO A 32 -23.29 38.94 37.52
N GLN A 33 -22.10 39.54 37.42
CA GLN A 33 -20.80 38.83 37.34
C GLN A 33 -20.70 37.81 38.49
N GLN A 34 -21.11 36.56 38.18
CA GLN A 34 -20.58 35.45 38.96
C GLN A 34 -19.10 35.34 38.57
N ALA A 35 -18.23 35.49 39.55
CA ALA A 35 -16.83 35.18 39.42
C ALA A 35 -16.76 33.72 38.89
N TYR A 36 -16.39 33.56 37.64
CA TYR A 36 -16.07 32.23 37.10
C TYR A 36 -14.90 31.73 37.94
N ALA A 37 -15.17 30.73 38.78
CA ALA A 37 -14.09 30.00 39.44
C ALA A 37 -13.16 29.50 38.37
N ALA A 38 -11.84 29.74 38.49
CA ALA A 38 -10.87 29.14 37.58
C ALA A 38 -11.08 27.62 37.55
N PRO A 39 -11.03 26.97 36.39
CA PRO A 39 -11.23 25.54 36.30
C PRO A 39 -10.31 24.80 37.24
N THR A 40 -10.87 23.82 37.93
CA THR A 40 -10.10 23.02 38.91
C THR A 40 -9.08 22.14 38.17
N ALA A 41 -8.03 21.70 38.87
CA ALA A 41 -7.06 20.76 38.27
C ALA A 41 -7.74 19.50 37.73
N ALA A 42 -8.81 19.00 38.34
CA ALA A 42 -9.56 17.86 37.91
C ALA A 42 -10.33 18.11 36.56
N GLU A 43 -10.88 19.34 36.40
CA GLU A 43 -11.57 19.71 35.13
C GLU A 43 -10.56 19.84 33.99
N LYS A 44 -9.38 20.41 34.22
CA LYS A 44 -8.29 20.50 33.25
C LYS A 44 -7.74 19.12 32.85
N GLN A 45 -7.62 18.22 33.81
CA GLN A 45 -7.21 16.85 33.57
C GLN A 45 -8.26 16.08 32.71
N ALA A 46 -9.55 16.24 33.01
CA ALA A 46 -10.61 15.64 32.22
C ALA A 46 -10.65 16.20 30.80
N GLU A 47 -10.36 17.50 30.60
CA GLU A 47 -10.23 18.13 29.29
C GLU A 47 -9.04 17.55 28.53
N ALA A 48 -7.85 17.44 29.14
CA ALA A 48 -6.66 16.84 28.53
C ALA A 48 -6.91 15.37 28.11
N GLN A 49 -7.55 14.57 28.96
CA GLN A 49 -7.91 13.19 28.63
C GLN A 49 -8.90 13.10 27.47
N SER A 50 -9.87 13.99 27.40
CA SER A 50 -10.83 14.04 26.29
C SER A 50 -10.14 14.38 24.98
N VAL A 51 -9.23 15.36 24.99
CA VAL A 51 -8.45 15.76 23.82
C VAL A 51 -7.50 14.63 23.38
N LEU A 52 -6.83 13.97 24.32
CA LEU A 52 -5.97 12.82 24.01
C LEU A 52 -6.77 11.71 23.31
N SER A 53 -7.96 11.41 23.82
CA SER A 53 -8.85 10.42 23.19
C SER A 53 -9.25 10.82 21.77
N SER A 54 -9.52 12.11 21.53
CA SER A 54 -9.85 12.63 20.20
C SER A 54 -8.66 12.56 19.25
N ILE A 55 -7.46 12.94 19.69
CA ILE A 55 -6.23 12.85 18.92
C ILE A 55 -5.93 11.39 18.55
N ASN A 56 -6.07 10.46 19.49
CA ASN A 56 -5.85 9.03 19.24
C ASN A 56 -6.86 8.45 18.24
N ALA A 57 -8.12 8.90 18.29
CA ALA A 57 -9.14 8.51 17.30
C ALA A 57 -8.81 9.03 15.91
N MET A 58 -8.47 10.32 15.79
CA MET A 58 -8.04 10.92 14.51
C MET A 58 -6.76 10.27 13.97
N GLN A 59 -5.82 9.89 14.84
CA GLN A 59 -4.61 9.16 14.42
C GLN A 59 -4.99 7.79 13.85
N ALA A 60 -5.92 7.06 14.46
CA ALA A 60 -6.37 5.77 13.94
C ALA A 60 -7.04 5.90 12.56
N GLU A 61 -7.79 6.98 12.32
CA GLU A 61 -8.37 7.29 11.00
C GLU A 61 -7.27 7.59 9.97
N LEU A 62 -6.23 8.33 10.35
CA LEU A 62 -5.09 8.62 9.48
C LEU A 62 -4.29 7.36 9.12
N ASP A 63 -4.12 6.44 10.06
CA ASP A 63 -3.42 5.17 9.83
C ASP A 63 -4.21 4.28 8.85
N GLU A 64 -5.54 4.22 8.99
CA GLU A 64 -6.42 3.54 8.04
C GLU A 64 -6.40 4.22 6.66
N ALA A 65 -6.50 5.55 6.62
CA ALA A 65 -6.42 6.32 5.39
C ALA A 65 -5.08 6.10 4.67
N SER A 66 -3.96 6.02 5.41
CA SER A 66 -2.65 5.71 4.85
C SER A 66 -2.63 4.35 4.15
N ASN A 67 -3.16 3.31 4.80
CA ASN A 67 -3.24 1.98 4.22
C ASN A 67 -4.09 1.96 2.93
N ASN A 68 -5.26 2.59 2.97
CA ASN A 68 -6.17 2.66 1.84
C ASN A 68 -5.57 3.46 0.67
N TYR A 69 -4.89 4.57 0.96
CA TYR A 69 -4.19 5.38 -0.03
C TYR A 69 -3.13 4.60 -0.79
N TYR A 70 -2.24 3.90 -0.07
CA TYR A 70 -1.19 3.13 -0.73
C TYR A 70 -1.73 1.87 -1.42
N THR A 71 -2.81 1.29 -0.94
CA THR A 71 -3.52 0.22 -1.65
C THR A 71 -4.08 0.72 -2.98
N ALA A 72 -4.72 1.88 -2.99
CA ALA A 72 -5.23 2.48 -4.22
C ALA A 72 -4.12 2.83 -5.22
N LEU A 73 -2.96 3.32 -4.75
CA LEU A 73 -1.79 3.58 -5.60
C LEU A 73 -1.19 2.30 -6.19
N ASP A 74 -1.11 1.22 -5.40
CA ASP A 74 -0.61 -0.07 -5.87
C ASP A 74 -1.54 -0.66 -6.95
N GLU A 75 -2.85 -0.62 -6.72
CA GLU A 75 -3.85 -1.06 -7.70
C GLU A 75 -3.82 -0.21 -8.98
N GLN A 76 -3.60 1.11 -8.87
CA GLN A 76 -3.37 1.99 -10.01
C GLN A 76 -2.14 1.58 -10.80
N GLN A 77 -1.03 1.30 -10.11
CA GLN A 77 0.21 0.86 -10.75
C GLN A 77 0.06 -0.50 -11.42
N GLN A 78 -0.64 -1.45 -10.80
CA GLN A 78 -0.93 -2.75 -11.39
C GLN A 78 -1.80 -2.62 -12.65
N ALA A 79 -2.80 -1.74 -12.64
CA ALA A 79 -3.61 -1.45 -13.82
C ALA A 79 -2.75 -0.87 -14.94
N GLN A 80 -1.84 0.06 -14.64
CA GLN A 80 -0.90 0.61 -15.62
C GLN A 80 0.00 -0.47 -16.23
N GLN A 81 0.55 -1.38 -15.42
CA GLN A 81 1.35 -2.50 -15.93
C GLN A 81 0.57 -3.40 -16.90
N LYS A 82 -0.70 -3.71 -16.56
CA LYS A 82 -1.57 -4.48 -17.45
C LYS A 82 -1.89 -3.75 -18.77
N MET A 83 -2.01 -2.42 -18.73
CA MET A 83 -2.15 -1.61 -19.94
C MET A 83 -0.92 -1.72 -20.83
N ASP A 84 0.28 -1.62 -20.25
CA ASP A 84 1.55 -1.71 -20.97
C ASP A 84 1.72 -3.11 -21.60
N GLU A 85 1.36 -4.17 -20.87
CA GLU A 85 1.36 -5.54 -21.37
C GLU A 85 0.34 -5.76 -22.51
N ALA A 86 -0.87 -5.22 -22.37
CA ALA A 86 -1.89 -5.30 -23.42
C ALA A 86 -1.44 -4.55 -24.68
N GLN A 87 -0.85 -3.36 -24.53
CA GLN A 87 -0.28 -2.59 -25.64
C GLN A 87 0.83 -3.37 -26.35
N GLN A 88 1.73 -4.01 -25.61
CA GLN A 88 2.78 -4.83 -26.19
C GLN A 88 2.21 -6.01 -27.01
N ARG A 89 1.19 -6.70 -26.46
CA ARG A 89 0.52 -7.80 -27.20
C ARG A 89 -0.20 -7.30 -28.45
N ILE A 90 -0.78 -6.11 -28.42
CA ILE A 90 -1.37 -5.45 -29.60
C ILE A 90 -0.31 -5.20 -30.67
N ASP A 91 0.84 -4.65 -30.30
CA ASP A 91 1.92 -4.30 -31.21
C ASP A 91 2.53 -5.57 -31.84
N ASP A 92 2.75 -6.61 -31.05
CA ASP A 92 3.23 -7.92 -31.51
C ASP A 92 2.24 -8.57 -32.49
N ALA A 93 0.94 -8.56 -32.17
CA ALA A 93 -0.10 -9.10 -33.06
C ALA A 93 -0.20 -8.30 -34.35
N ASN A 94 -0.13 -6.98 -34.31
CA ASN A 94 -0.13 -6.13 -35.52
C ASN A 94 1.10 -6.38 -36.39
N SER A 95 2.27 -6.59 -35.81
CA SER A 95 3.48 -6.95 -36.56
C SER A 95 3.31 -8.29 -37.29
N GLN A 96 2.75 -9.30 -36.62
CA GLN A 96 2.45 -10.61 -37.23
C GLN A 96 1.38 -10.49 -38.34
N ILE A 97 0.35 -9.68 -38.13
CA ILE A 97 -0.67 -9.39 -39.15
C ILE A 97 -0.02 -8.78 -40.40
N ALA A 98 0.91 -7.84 -40.23
CA ALA A 98 1.61 -7.21 -41.34
C ALA A 98 2.44 -8.22 -42.14
N ASP A 99 3.19 -9.11 -41.48
CA ASP A 99 3.94 -10.20 -42.14
C ASP A 99 3.00 -11.15 -42.92
N LEU A 100 1.89 -11.57 -42.29
CA LEU A 100 0.93 -12.43 -42.94
C LEU A 100 0.27 -11.76 -44.16
N GLN A 101 -0.03 -10.46 -44.07
CA GLN A 101 -0.58 -9.67 -45.18
C GLN A 101 0.42 -9.52 -46.33
N GLU A 102 1.71 -9.31 -46.03
CA GLU A 102 2.76 -9.28 -47.06
C GLU A 102 2.83 -10.63 -47.81
N ARG A 103 2.87 -11.74 -47.06
CA ARG A 103 2.89 -13.10 -47.62
C ARG A 103 1.65 -13.39 -48.50
N LEU A 104 0.46 -13.03 -48.02
CA LEU A 104 -0.78 -13.16 -48.79
C LEU A 104 -0.77 -12.25 -50.02
N GLY A 105 -0.24 -11.03 -49.91
CA GLY A 105 -0.09 -10.08 -51.01
C GLY A 105 0.85 -10.61 -52.12
N ASP A 106 1.98 -11.18 -51.73
CA ASP A 106 2.92 -11.78 -52.70
C ASP A 106 2.34 -13.02 -53.38
N ARG A 107 1.58 -13.80 -52.61
CA ARG A 107 0.82 -14.93 -53.16
C ARG A 107 -0.20 -14.45 -54.22
N ALA A 108 -1.00 -13.44 -53.89
CA ALA A 108 -1.98 -12.87 -54.80
C ALA A 108 -1.32 -12.29 -56.08
N LYS A 109 -0.18 -11.59 -55.93
CA LYS A 109 0.61 -11.11 -57.09
C LYS A 109 1.12 -12.24 -57.96
N SER A 110 1.59 -13.35 -57.35
CA SER A 110 2.04 -14.53 -58.08
C SER A 110 0.90 -15.18 -58.87
N MET A 111 -0.26 -15.34 -58.22
CA MET A 111 -1.47 -15.87 -58.87
C MET A 111 -1.95 -14.98 -60.05
N TYR A 112 -1.89 -13.65 -59.88
CA TYR A 112 -2.26 -12.70 -60.93
C TYR A 112 -1.29 -12.73 -62.11
N ARG A 113 0.02 -12.78 -61.87
CA ARG A 113 1.05 -12.76 -62.90
C ARG A 113 1.08 -14.05 -63.73
N ASN A 114 0.91 -15.18 -63.04
CA ASN A 114 1.01 -16.50 -63.66
C ASN A 114 -0.34 -17.04 -64.24
N GLY A 115 -1.46 -16.38 -63.91
CA GLY A 115 -2.81 -16.73 -64.27
C GLY A 115 -3.30 -18.03 -63.64
N SER A 116 -4.64 -18.21 -63.55
CA SER A 116 -5.24 -19.47 -63.10
C SER A 116 -5.01 -20.60 -64.08
N ALA A 117 -4.69 -20.29 -65.38
CA ALA A 117 -4.33 -21.23 -66.39
C ALA A 117 -3.03 -21.98 -66.11
N SER A 118 -2.05 -21.35 -65.48
CA SER A 118 -0.74 -21.95 -65.13
C SER A 118 -0.87 -23.17 -64.19
N LEU A 119 -1.84 -23.17 -63.29
CA LEU A 119 -2.06 -24.30 -62.36
C LEU A 119 -2.73 -25.50 -63.11
N LEU A 120 -3.66 -25.19 -63.98
CA LEU A 120 -4.27 -26.19 -64.82
C LEU A 120 -3.26 -26.74 -65.86
N ASP A 121 -2.38 -25.89 -66.40
CA ASP A 121 -1.33 -26.32 -67.36
C ASP A 121 -0.31 -27.25 -66.66
N VAL A 122 0.05 -27.02 -65.40
CA VAL A 122 0.92 -27.91 -64.62
C VAL A 122 0.26 -29.27 -64.40
N LEU A 123 -1.06 -29.28 -64.10
CA LEU A 123 -1.80 -30.53 -63.90
C LEU A 123 -1.99 -31.27 -65.21
N LEU A 124 -2.39 -30.58 -66.30
CA LEU A 124 -2.67 -31.17 -67.59
C LEU A 124 -1.39 -31.47 -68.37
N GLY A 125 -0.30 -30.82 -68.13
CA GLY A 125 1.02 -31.03 -68.68
C GLY A 125 1.83 -32.16 -68.07
N SER A 126 1.31 -32.85 -67.05
CA SER A 126 1.99 -33.98 -66.41
C SER A 126 2.24 -35.14 -67.37
N ALA A 127 3.48 -35.58 -67.47
CA ALA A 127 3.89 -36.65 -68.38
C ALA A 127 3.51 -38.06 -67.87
N SER A 128 3.12 -38.20 -66.62
CA SER A 128 2.70 -39.43 -65.95
C SER A 128 1.61 -39.22 -64.90
N PHE A 129 0.81 -40.28 -64.63
CA PHE A 129 -0.20 -40.27 -63.58
C PHE A 129 0.41 -39.98 -62.18
N SER A 130 1.62 -40.48 -61.91
CA SER A 130 2.34 -40.20 -60.68
C SER A 130 2.71 -38.70 -60.53
N GLU A 131 3.12 -38.08 -61.63
CA GLU A 131 3.42 -36.65 -61.66
C GLU A 131 2.15 -35.80 -61.50
N PHE A 132 1.05 -36.22 -62.12
CA PHE A 132 -0.27 -35.61 -61.94
C PHE A 132 -0.70 -35.64 -60.44
N VAL A 133 -0.62 -36.79 -59.79
CA VAL A 133 -0.95 -36.93 -58.35
C VAL A 133 -0.05 -36.07 -57.46
N ASN A 134 1.25 -36.03 -57.77
CA ASN A 134 2.17 -35.19 -57.01
C ASN A 134 1.88 -33.67 -57.14
N ASN A 135 1.54 -33.26 -58.40
CA ASN A 135 1.18 -31.87 -58.67
C ASN A 135 -0.17 -31.49 -57.97
N TRP A 136 -1.14 -32.44 -57.98
CA TRP A 136 -2.41 -32.27 -57.28
C TRP A 136 -2.21 -32.14 -55.77
N ASP A 137 -1.41 -33.01 -55.14
CA ASP A 137 -1.07 -32.94 -53.69
C ASP A 137 -0.37 -31.63 -53.36
N LEU A 138 0.51 -31.14 -54.23
CA LEU A 138 1.18 -29.84 -54.05
C LEU A 138 0.17 -28.67 -54.08
N LEU A 139 -0.79 -28.68 -55.00
CA LEU A 139 -1.83 -27.66 -55.10
C LEU A 139 -2.77 -27.67 -53.89
N ASP A 140 -3.13 -28.84 -53.40
CA ASP A 140 -3.97 -29.00 -52.22
C ASP A 140 -3.27 -28.46 -50.98
N LYS A 141 -1.99 -28.80 -50.78
CA LYS A 141 -1.15 -28.23 -49.69
C LYS A 141 -1.00 -26.72 -49.79
N MET A 142 -0.89 -26.16 -50.99
CA MET A 142 -0.82 -24.71 -51.19
C MET A 142 -2.15 -24.04 -50.81
N ASN A 143 -3.31 -24.60 -51.15
CA ASN A 143 -4.62 -24.08 -50.75
C ASN A 143 -4.85 -24.18 -49.24
N GLN A 144 -4.43 -25.28 -48.63
CA GLN A 144 -4.46 -25.43 -47.14
C GLN A 144 -3.61 -24.36 -46.46
N SER A 145 -2.38 -24.11 -46.94
CA SER A 145 -1.50 -23.07 -46.39
C SER A 145 -2.10 -21.67 -46.54
N ASP A 146 -2.74 -21.35 -47.66
CA ASP A 146 -3.40 -20.05 -47.86
C ASP A 146 -4.58 -19.88 -46.87
N THR A 147 -5.34 -20.95 -46.61
CA THR A 147 -6.44 -20.96 -45.63
C THR A 147 -5.91 -20.73 -44.23
N GLU A 148 -4.83 -21.41 -43.86
CA GLU A 148 -4.17 -21.22 -42.53
C GLU A 148 -3.70 -19.78 -42.33
N LEU A 149 -3.08 -19.12 -43.32
CA LEU A 149 -2.67 -17.73 -43.25
C LEU A 149 -3.84 -16.77 -43.02
N VAL A 150 -4.96 -17.01 -43.71
CA VAL A 150 -6.19 -16.23 -43.53
C VAL A 150 -6.78 -16.43 -42.15
N ASP A 151 -6.82 -17.66 -41.65
CA ASP A 151 -7.39 -17.94 -40.33
C ASP A 151 -6.48 -17.44 -39.20
N GLN A 152 -5.16 -17.53 -39.35
CA GLN A 152 -4.21 -16.86 -38.43
C GLN A 152 -4.41 -15.35 -38.41
N THR A 153 -4.57 -14.71 -39.56
CA THR A 153 -4.83 -13.28 -39.67
C THR A 153 -6.12 -12.87 -38.92
N LYS A 154 -7.20 -13.68 -39.10
CA LYS A 154 -8.47 -13.43 -38.39
C LYS A 154 -8.32 -13.59 -36.89
N SER A 155 -7.63 -14.65 -36.44
CA SER A 155 -7.37 -14.91 -35.02
C SER A 155 -6.56 -13.78 -34.39
N LEU A 156 -5.49 -13.30 -35.03
CA LEU A 156 -4.70 -12.19 -34.56
C LEU A 156 -5.50 -10.88 -34.52
N ARG A 157 -6.37 -10.62 -35.46
CA ARG A 157 -7.27 -9.44 -35.42
C ARG A 157 -8.24 -9.54 -34.27
N GLN A 158 -8.80 -10.70 -33.98
CA GLN A 158 -9.65 -10.89 -32.81
C GLN A 158 -8.85 -10.65 -31.52
N GLN A 159 -7.64 -11.18 -31.43
CA GLN A 159 -6.75 -10.93 -30.29
C GLN A 159 -6.49 -9.44 -30.09
N VAL A 160 -6.22 -8.67 -31.15
CA VAL A 160 -6.06 -7.21 -31.06
C VAL A 160 -7.29 -6.52 -30.46
N GLU A 161 -8.50 -6.92 -30.89
CA GLU A 161 -9.74 -6.34 -30.36
C GLU A 161 -9.95 -6.73 -28.88
N ASP A 162 -9.64 -7.97 -28.51
CA ASP A 162 -9.73 -8.44 -27.12
C ASP A 162 -8.74 -7.69 -26.22
N GLU A 163 -7.48 -7.51 -26.67
CA GLU A 163 -6.47 -6.76 -25.92
C GLU A 163 -6.78 -5.26 -25.82
N LYS A 164 -7.39 -4.65 -26.84
CA LYS A 164 -7.89 -3.27 -26.75
C LYS A 164 -9.00 -3.14 -25.71
N ALA A 165 -9.86 -4.14 -25.57
CA ALA A 165 -10.88 -4.16 -24.53
C ALA A 165 -10.24 -4.23 -23.12
N VAL A 166 -9.22 -5.07 -22.95
CA VAL A 166 -8.43 -5.15 -21.71
C VAL A 166 -7.77 -3.80 -21.40
N TYR A 167 -7.11 -3.19 -22.40
CA TYR A 167 -6.48 -1.87 -22.23
C TYR A 167 -7.49 -0.82 -21.74
N ALA A 168 -8.64 -0.71 -22.39
CA ALA A 168 -9.67 0.26 -22.05
C ALA A 168 -10.28 0.01 -20.64
N GLU A 169 -10.43 -1.25 -20.23
CA GLU A 169 -10.87 -1.61 -18.89
C GLU A 169 -9.83 -1.17 -17.84
N GLN A 170 -8.56 -1.49 -18.07
CA GLN A 170 -7.50 -1.14 -17.12
C GLN A 170 -7.26 0.39 -17.05
N GLU A 171 -7.45 1.12 -18.15
CA GLU A 171 -7.42 2.59 -18.15
C GLU A 171 -8.51 3.16 -17.22
N GLN A 172 -9.72 2.61 -17.24
CA GLN A 172 -10.78 3.01 -16.32
C GLN A 172 -10.43 2.68 -14.86
N VAL A 173 -9.90 1.49 -14.60
CA VAL A 173 -9.45 1.09 -13.25
C VAL A 173 -8.36 2.04 -12.74
N ALA A 174 -7.35 2.34 -13.56
CA ALA A 174 -6.27 3.25 -13.18
C ALA A 174 -6.80 4.66 -12.85
N ALA A 175 -7.74 5.17 -13.66
CA ALA A 175 -8.35 6.48 -13.42
C ALA A 175 -9.21 6.49 -12.13
N GLN A 176 -9.98 5.44 -11.88
CA GLN A 176 -10.78 5.32 -10.66
C GLN A 176 -9.90 5.25 -9.40
N LYS A 177 -8.81 4.49 -9.45
CA LYS A 177 -7.89 4.35 -8.32
C LYS A 177 -7.09 5.62 -8.05
N ALA A 178 -6.75 6.38 -9.08
CA ALA A 178 -6.14 7.71 -8.93
C ALA A 178 -7.08 8.70 -8.24
N GLU A 179 -8.36 8.70 -8.60
CA GLU A 179 -9.37 9.57 -7.96
C GLU A 179 -9.65 9.14 -6.51
N GLU A 180 -9.74 7.83 -6.25
CA GLU A 180 -9.88 7.27 -4.91
C GLU A 180 -8.71 7.67 -4.01
N ALA A 181 -7.47 7.51 -4.49
CA ALA A 181 -6.28 7.91 -3.76
C ALA A 181 -6.29 9.42 -3.44
N LYS A 182 -6.70 10.25 -4.39
CA LYS A 182 -6.81 11.69 -4.19
C LYS A 182 -7.86 12.05 -3.14
N GLN A 183 -9.03 11.43 -3.15
CA GLN A 183 -10.07 11.66 -2.15
C GLN A 183 -9.58 11.30 -0.76
N ILE A 184 -8.94 10.14 -0.61
CA ILE A 184 -8.36 9.71 0.68
C ILE A 184 -7.31 10.73 1.16
N GLN A 185 -6.46 11.24 0.26
CA GLN A 185 -5.46 12.26 0.60
C GLN A 185 -6.10 13.57 1.07
N ASP A 186 -7.14 14.03 0.38
CA ASP A 186 -7.85 15.27 0.74
C ASP A 186 -8.56 15.12 2.10
N GLU A 187 -9.19 13.98 2.39
CA GLU A 187 -9.83 13.66 3.67
C GLU A 187 -8.79 13.56 4.80
N ALA A 188 -7.70 12.87 4.58
CA ALA A 188 -6.60 12.75 5.56
C ALA A 188 -6.00 14.12 5.88
N GLN A 189 -5.80 14.99 4.88
CA GLN A 189 -5.32 16.36 5.12
C GLN A 189 -6.31 17.18 5.96
N ALA A 190 -7.60 17.00 5.77
CA ALA A 190 -8.63 17.65 6.61
C ALA A 190 -8.52 17.17 8.07
N THR A 191 -8.36 15.87 8.29
CA THR A 191 -8.16 15.29 9.63
C THR A 191 -6.88 15.82 10.30
N VAL A 192 -5.77 15.94 9.57
CA VAL A 192 -4.52 16.55 10.08
C VAL A 192 -4.76 18.00 10.50
N ASN A 193 -5.48 18.77 9.70
CA ASN A 193 -5.80 20.17 10.03
C ASN A 193 -6.70 20.28 11.28
N GLU A 194 -7.62 19.35 11.46
CA GLU A 194 -8.49 19.27 12.65
C GLU A 194 -7.68 18.90 13.90
N MET A 195 -6.77 17.94 13.79
CA MET A 195 -5.83 17.59 14.87
C MET A 195 -5.01 18.82 15.31
N GLN A 196 -4.45 19.56 14.34
CA GLN A 196 -3.68 20.77 14.60
C GLN A 196 -4.53 21.81 15.32
N ALA A 197 -5.73 22.10 14.82
CA ALA A 197 -6.64 23.07 15.42
C ALA A 197 -7.04 22.66 16.84
N THR A 198 -7.26 21.37 17.07
CA THR A 198 -7.58 20.82 18.40
C THR A 198 -6.42 21.03 19.37
N TYR A 199 -5.19 20.71 18.96
CA TYR A 199 -3.99 20.93 19.77
C TYR A 199 -3.75 22.41 20.07
N ASP A 200 -3.84 23.27 19.05
CA ASP A 200 -3.59 24.72 19.17
C ASP A 200 -4.66 25.43 20.04
N SER A 201 -5.85 24.84 20.16
CA SER A 201 -6.91 25.37 21.01
C SER A 201 -6.66 25.19 22.52
N LEU A 202 -5.72 24.32 22.90
CA LEU A 202 -5.40 24.03 24.30
C LEU A 202 -4.63 25.17 24.94
N SER A 203 -4.94 25.45 26.22
CA SER A 203 -4.11 26.32 27.03
C SER A 203 -2.74 25.67 27.32
N ALA A 204 -1.72 26.46 27.63
CA ALA A 204 -0.37 25.95 27.94
C ALA A 204 -0.39 24.91 29.08
N GLU A 205 -1.23 25.14 30.12
CA GLU A 205 -1.40 24.17 31.20
C GLU A 205 -2.08 22.87 30.74
N ALA A 206 -3.06 22.96 29.83
CA ALA A 206 -3.72 21.77 29.25
C ALA A 206 -2.78 21.00 28.32
N GLN A 207 -1.90 21.69 27.60
CA GLN A 207 -0.84 21.05 26.81
C GLN A 207 0.13 20.27 27.68
N GLU A 208 0.58 20.85 28.81
CA GLU A 208 1.46 20.17 29.75
C GLU A 208 0.80 18.94 30.39
N LEU A 209 -0.49 19.02 30.73
CA LEU A 209 -1.26 17.90 31.25
C LEU A 209 -1.46 16.81 30.15
N LEU A 210 -1.70 17.19 28.91
CA LEU A 210 -1.80 16.29 27.79
C LEU A 210 -0.50 15.48 27.58
N GLU A 211 0.65 16.12 27.67
CA GLU A 211 1.94 15.46 27.62
C GLU A 211 2.15 14.47 28.78
N GLN A 212 1.71 14.84 29.99
CA GLN A 212 1.79 13.95 31.16
C GLN A 212 0.87 12.73 31.00
N GLU A 213 -0.37 12.91 30.53
CA GLU A 213 -1.32 11.81 30.28
C GLU A 213 -0.81 10.89 29.16
N ARG A 214 -0.23 11.45 28.09
CA ARG A 214 0.38 10.69 27.01
C ARG A 214 1.55 9.84 27.52
N ALA A 215 2.44 10.42 28.31
CA ALA A 215 3.54 9.69 28.92
C ALA A 215 3.07 8.59 29.89
N ALA A 216 1.98 8.82 30.61
CA ALA A 216 1.38 7.81 31.48
C ALA A 216 0.75 6.66 30.70
N GLN A 217 0.09 6.96 29.57
CA GLN A 217 -0.46 5.95 28.68
C GLN A 217 0.65 5.11 28.06
N GLU A 218 1.70 5.73 27.53
CA GLU A 218 2.87 5.03 26.98
C GLU A 218 3.55 4.13 28.02
N ALA A 219 3.70 4.60 29.27
CA ALA A 219 4.24 3.80 30.35
C ALA A 219 3.35 2.59 30.71
N ALA A 220 2.02 2.75 30.66
CA ALA A 220 1.07 1.66 30.89
C ALA A 220 1.12 0.63 29.76
N GLU A 221 1.21 1.07 28.50
CA GLU A 221 1.37 0.21 27.34
C GLU A 221 2.72 -0.55 27.37
N ALA A 222 3.81 0.11 27.81
CA ALA A 222 5.10 -0.52 28.04
C ALA A 222 5.02 -1.68 29.04
N ALA A 223 4.35 -1.45 30.15
CA ALA A 223 4.17 -2.48 31.18
C ALA A 223 3.33 -3.67 30.66
N ALA A 224 2.30 -3.39 29.87
CA ALA A 224 1.47 -4.44 29.25
C ALA A 224 2.25 -5.24 28.20
N ALA A 225 3.06 -4.57 27.38
CA ALA A 225 3.89 -5.21 26.36
C ALA A 225 4.96 -6.12 26.99
N GLN A 226 5.60 -5.70 28.09
CA GLN A 226 6.55 -6.54 28.82
C GLN A 226 5.91 -7.82 29.33
N GLN A 227 4.68 -7.78 29.85
CA GLN A 227 3.96 -8.96 30.30
C GLN A 227 3.69 -9.96 29.17
N VAL A 228 3.35 -9.45 27.97
CA VAL A 228 3.14 -10.31 26.78
C VAL A 228 4.44 -10.98 26.35
N ILE A 229 5.56 -10.26 26.38
CA ILE A 229 6.89 -10.78 26.04
C ILE A 229 7.35 -11.84 27.07
N GLU A 230 7.14 -11.59 28.36
CA GLU A 230 7.46 -12.56 29.40
C GLU A 230 6.62 -13.85 29.25
N GLN A 231 5.31 -13.73 28.97
CA GLN A 231 4.43 -14.88 28.72
C GLN A 231 4.85 -15.66 27.47
N ALA A 232 5.23 -14.96 26.39
CA ALA A 232 5.73 -15.61 25.18
C ALA A 232 7.09 -16.32 25.42
N ALA A 233 7.96 -15.78 26.26
CA ALA A 233 9.22 -16.39 26.65
C ALA A 233 9.01 -17.62 27.56
N GLU A 234 8.03 -17.59 28.47
CA GLU A 234 7.67 -18.74 29.30
C GLU A 234 7.11 -19.91 28.48
N THR A 235 6.23 -19.62 27.51
CA THR A 235 5.70 -20.65 26.60
C THR A 235 6.76 -21.23 25.67
N ALA A 236 7.79 -20.45 25.27
CA ALA A 236 8.93 -20.94 24.48
C ALA A 236 9.87 -21.83 25.33
N THR A 237 9.97 -21.59 26.65
CA THR A 237 10.83 -22.36 27.55
C THR A 237 10.25 -23.74 27.90
N GLU A 238 8.93 -23.89 27.86
CA GLU A 238 8.28 -25.21 28.06
C GLU A 238 8.53 -26.19 26.88
N HIS A 239 8.95 -25.69 25.72
CA HIS A 239 9.25 -26.52 24.54
C HIS A 239 10.75 -26.78 24.33
N GLN A 240 11.65 -26.27 25.17
CA GLN A 240 13.09 -26.52 25.13
C GLN A 240 13.64 -26.94 26.51
N GLN A 241 13.39 -28.17 26.90
CA GLN A 241 14.20 -28.83 27.93
C GLN A 241 15.54 -29.24 27.30
N GLY A 242 16.58 -28.46 27.54
CA GLY A 242 17.97 -28.86 27.31
C GLY A 242 18.86 -27.77 26.72
N ASN A 243 19.24 -26.77 27.48
CA ASN A 243 20.60 -26.32 27.70
C ASN A 243 20.65 -25.03 28.54
N THR A 244 21.23 -25.13 29.70
CA THR A 244 21.48 -24.03 30.62
C THR A 244 22.57 -23.11 30.09
N VAL A 245 22.24 -21.82 29.84
CA VAL A 245 23.18 -20.72 29.94
C VAL A 245 22.50 -19.59 30.68
N THR A 246 22.88 -19.39 31.92
CA THR A 246 22.53 -18.27 32.78
C THR A 246 23.19 -17.00 32.23
N ASN A 247 22.38 -16.07 31.73
CA ASN A 247 22.79 -14.66 31.62
C ASN A 247 21.60 -13.81 32.09
N THR A 248 21.74 -13.29 33.27
CA THR A 248 20.87 -12.26 33.85
C THR A 248 21.22 -10.92 33.20
N PRO A 249 20.31 -10.27 32.46
CA PRO A 249 20.60 -8.93 31.95
C PRO A 249 20.37 -7.91 33.07
N SER A 250 21.43 -7.24 33.44
CA SER A 250 21.39 -6.01 34.23
C SER A 250 20.84 -4.89 33.35
N TYR A 251 19.72 -4.28 33.77
CA TYR A 251 19.09 -3.17 33.09
C TYR A 251 19.95 -1.91 33.28
N SER A 252 20.41 -1.34 32.18
CA SER A 252 20.94 0.04 32.14
C SER A 252 20.27 0.70 30.92
N GLU A 253 19.61 1.83 31.17
CA GLU A 253 19.12 2.70 30.08
C GLU A 253 20.23 2.89 29.04
N PRO A 254 20.00 2.63 27.73
CA PRO A 254 21.03 2.86 26.74
C PRO A 254 21.21 4.36 26.56
N ALA A 255 22.31 4.90 27.08
CA ALA A 255 22.79 6.19 26.64
C ALA A 255 22.98 6.11 25.11
N TYR A 256 22.37 7.06 24.37
CA TYR A 256 22.56 7.24 22.94
C TYR A 256 24.05 7.18 22.61
N ASN A 257 24.46 6.12 22.00
CA ASN A 257 25.81 5.93 21.49
C ASN A 257 25.70 5.41 20.05
N ALA A 258 26.16 6.22 19.13
CA ALA A 258 26.01 6.11 17.67
C ALA A 258 26.70 4.91 17.03
N ALA A 259 26.60 3.72 17.57
CA ALA A 259 26.93 2.45 16.90
C ALA A 259 26.45 1.27 17.76
N THR A 260 25.20 0.83 17.55
CA THR A 260 24.72 -0.42 18.16
C THR A 260 25.28 -1.65 17.45
N GLY A 261 25.98 -1.48 16.33
CA GLY A 261 26.39 -2.55 15.41
C GLY A 261 25.25 -3.03 14.50
N ASN A 262 24.07 -2.38 14.57
CA ASN A 262 22.91 -2.64 13.74
C ASN A 262 22.49 -1.37 13.00
N ALA A 263 22.75 -1.33 11.70
CA ALA A 263 22.50 -0.14 10.88
C ALA A 263 21.02 0.29 10.85
N VAL A 264 20.08 -0.62 11.03
CA VAL A 264 18.62 -0.33 11.10
C VAL A 264 18.34 0.46 12.38
N VAL A 265 18.82 -0.04 13.51
CA VAL A 265 18.66 0.59 14.84
C VAL A 265 19.39 1.92 14.88
N ASP A 266 20.60 2.02 14.34
CA ASP A 266 21.37 3.26 14.29
C ASP A 266 20.63 4.37 13.50
N ARG A 267 20.03 4.01 12.35
CA ARG A 267 19.19 4.93 11.57
C ARG A 267 17.95 5.35 12.34
N ALA A 268 17.32 4.43 13.07
CA ALA A 268 16.16 4.75 13.88
C ALA A 268 16.52 5.76 14.99
N TYR A 269 17.60 5.54 15.71
CA TYR A 269 18.09 6.46 16.74
C TYR A 269 18.43 7.87 16.21
N SER A 270 18.91 7.98 14.98
CA SER A 270 19.32 9.27 14.41
C SER A 270 18.16 10.28 14.28
N TYR A 271 16.92 9.80 14.27
CA TYR A 271 15.72 10.63 14.15
C TYR A 271 14.94 10.81 15.45
N VAL A 272 15.33 10.18 16.54
CA VAL A 272 14.66 10.38 17.84
C VAL A 272 14.73 11.85 18.26
N GLY A 273 13.56 12.49 18.40
CA GLY A 273 13.44 13.91 18.71
C GLY A 273 13.82 14.87 17.58
N ASN A 274 14.14 14.36 16.38
CA ASN A 274 14.62 15.17 15.24
C ASN A 274 13.80 14.96 13.95
N ALA A 275 12.60 14.40 14.07
CA ALA A 275 11.70 14.25 12.94
C ALA A 275 10.26 14.46 13.37
N GLU A 276 9.48 15.04 12.48
CA GLU A 276 8.06 15.31 12.67
C GLU A 276 7.22 14.17 12.08
N TYR A 277 6.02 13.97 12.63
CA TYR A 277 5.02 13.12 12.00
C TYR A 277 4.38 13.87 10.84
N VAL A 278 4.48 13.30 9.65
CA VAL A 278 3.81 13.79 8.45
C VAL A 278 3.07 12.63 7.82
N TRP A 279 1.76 12.73 7.69
CA TRP A 279 0.94 11.70 7.06
C TRP A 279 1.42 11.39 5.64
N GLY A 280 1.61 10.12 5.32
CA GLY A 280 2.19 9.68 4.04
C GLY A 280 3.67 10.02 3.87
N GLY A 281 4.34 10.54 4.90
CA GLY A 281 5.71 11.01 4.85
C GLY A 281 6.73 9.86 4.78
N CYS A 282 7.73 10.02 3.90
CA CYS A 282 8.94 9.20 3.85
C CYS A 282 10.09 10.07 3.31
N ALA A 283 10.39 11.16 4.00
CA ALA A 283 11.38 12.16 3.60
C ALA A 283 12.27 12.54 4.81
N PRO A 284 13.43 13.19 4.59
CA PRO A 284 14.30 13.62 5.67
C PRO A 284 13.56 14.46 6.71
N GLY A 285 13.49 13.97 7.95
CA GLY A 285 12.83 14.64 9.07
C GLY A 285 11.30 14.68 9.02
N ALA A 286 10.66 14.02 8.07
CA ALA A 286 9.22 14.01 7.86
C ALA A 286 8.73 12.60 7.50
N PHE A 287 8.14 11.90 8.46
CA PHE A 287 7.74 10.50 8.33
C PHE A 287 6.34 10.27 8.89
N ASP A 288 5.63 9.28 8.33
CA ASP A 288 4.66 8.50 9.09
C ASP A 288 5.30 7.22 9.65
N CYS A 289 4.55 6.39 10.37
CA CYS A 289 5.10 5.20 11.01
C CYS A 289 5.75 4.23 10.01
N SER A 290 5.09 3.94 8.90
CA SER A 290 5.57 2.98 7.89
C SER A 290 6.65 3.56 6.97
N GLY A 291 6.62 4.87 6.70
CA GLY A 291 7.70 5.59 6.01
C GLY A 291 8.99 5.61 6.82
N PHE A 292 8.88 5.83 8.14
CA PHE A 292 10.01 5.75 9.06
C PHE A 292 10.63 4.35 9.09
N VAL A 293 9.82 3.31 9.26
CA VAL A 293 10.28 1.91 9.21
C VAL A 293 10.96 1.60 7.88
N SER A 294 10.37 2.01 6.76
CA SER A 294 10.94 1.82 5.42
C SER A 294 12.33 2.44 5.28
N TYR A 295 12.48 3.69 5.75
CA TYR A 295 13.78 4.36 5.80
C TYR A 295 14.78 3.62 6.70
N CYS A 296 14.37 3.23 7.90
CA CYS A 296 15.26 2.54 8.84
C CYS A 296 15.81 1.24 8.25
N LEU A 297 14.98 0.47 7.56
CA LEU A 297 15.37 -0.79 6.94
C LEU A 297 16.34 -0.60 5.77
N THR A 298 16.05 0.36 4.89
CA THR A 298 16.78 0.50 3.62
C THR A 298 17.88 1.57 3.63
N GLY A 299 17.74 2.60 4.48
CA GLY A 299 18.53 3.82 4.44
C GLY A 299 18.16 4.76 3.29
N GLN A 300 17.05 4.49 2.60
CA GLN A 300 16.55 5.31 1.49
C GLN A 300 15.18 5.88 1.84
N TYR A 301 14.90 7.09 1.37
CA TYR A 301 13.59 7.75 1.51
C TYR A 301 12.61 7.21 0.45
N ALA A 302 12.43 5.89 0.47
CA ALA A 302 11.54 5.17 -0.42
C ALA A 302 10.71 4.19 0.42
N ARG A 303 9.40 4.27 0.26
CA ARG A 303 8.47 3.45 1.02
C ARG A 303 8.50 2.00 0.53
N LEU A 304 8.63 1.05 1.45
CA LEU A 304 8.53 -0.38 1.19
C LEU A 304 7.08 -0.89 1.18
N GLY A 305 6.19 -0.17 1.85
CA GLY A 305 4.80 -0.52 1.98
C GLY A 305 4.15 0.12 3.20
N THR A 306 3.00 -0.41 3.59
CA THR A 306 2.22 -0.01 4.77
C THR A 306 2.32 -1.08 5.87
N THR A 307 1.64 -0.86 6.99
CA THR A 307 1.51 -1.85 8.06
C THR A 307 0.96 -3.18 7.53
N TYR A 308 0.00 -3.18 6.59
CA TYR A 308 -0.52 -4.40 5.97
C TYR A 308 0.55 -5.14 5.14
N THR A 309 1.40 -4.41 4.43
CA THR A 309 2.54 -5.02 3.72
C THR A 309 3.47 -5.71 4.72
N PHE A 310 3.80 -5.05 5.83
CA PHE A 310 4.71 -5.57 6.83
C PHE A 310 4.12 -6.77 7.59
N LEU A 311 2.81 -6.77 7.87
CA LEU A 311 2.12 -7.93 8.46
C LEU A 311 2.22 -9.19 7.60
N GLY A 312 2.40 -9.05 6.29
CA GLY A 312 2.62 -10.17 5.36
C GLY A 312 4.05 -10.73 5.36
N TRP A 313 5.00 -10.09 6.06
CA TRP A 313 6.39 -10.57 6.11
C TRP A 313 6.57 -11.76 7.06
N GLN A 314 7.79 -12.30 7.11
CA GLN A 314 8.12 -13.44 7.97
C GLN A 314 7.98 -13.07 9.46
N HIS A 315 7.02 -13.68 10.13
CA HIS A 315 6.86 -13.54 11.58
C HIS A 315 8.00 -14.20 12.33
N VAL A 316 8.46 -13.53 13.40
CA VAL A 316 9.54 -14.02 14.27
C VAL A 316 9.04 -14.13 15.73
N SER A 317 9.28 -15.27 16.35
CA SER A 317 8.91 -15.53 17.75
C SER A 317 10.00 -15.10 18.75
N ASN A 318 11.23 -14.86 18.28
CA ASN A 318 12.33 -14.36 19.08
C ASN A 318 12.90 -13.08 18.43
N PRO A 319 12.28 -11.92 18.69
CA PRO A 319 12.64 -10.67 18.04
C PRO A 319 14.03 -10.19 18.44
N GLN A 320 14.75 -9.66 17.47
CA GLN A 320 16.06 -9.08 17.63
C GLN A 320 16.00 -7.58 17.32
N PRO A 321 16.85 -6.75 17.93
CA PRO A 321 16.95 -5.35 17.55
C PRO A 321 17.11 -5.18 16.03
N GLY A 322 16.26 -4.34 15.42
CA GLY A 322 16.16 -4.14 13.97
C GLY A 322 15.00 -4.90 13.31
N ASP A 323 14.34 -5.82 14.01
CA ASP A 323 13.05 -6.39 13.54
C ASP A 323 11.95 -5.32 13.61
N VAL A 324 10.88 -5.50 12.86
CA VAL A 324 9.74 -4.57 12.82
C VAL A 324 8.67 -5.06 13.80
N CYS A 325 8.22 -4.17 14.69
CA CYS A 325 7.01 -4.34 15.46
C CYS A 325 5.85 -3.79 14.64
N VAL A 326 4.78 -4.56 14.45
CA VAL A 326 3.67 -4.12 13.58
C VAL A 326 2.33 -4.70 14.04
N ASN A 327 1.29 -3.89 13.95
CA ASN A 327 -0.12 -4.30 13.92
C ASN A 327 -0.83 -3.61 12.74
N GLU A 328 -2.14 -3.73 12.61
CA GLU A 328 -2.90 -3.15 11.50
C GLU A 328 -2.81 -1.62 11.42
N ARG A 329 -2.50 -0.94 12.53
CA ARG A 329 -2.55 0.54 12.63
C ARG A 329 -1.18 1.18 12.71
N HIS A 330 -0.19 0.50 13.32
CA HIS A 330 1.07 1.13 13.67
C HIS A 330 2.26 0.20 13.50
N CYS A 331 3.46 0.78 13.32
CA CYS A 331 4.69 0.02 13.25
C CYS A 331 5.89 0.82 13.78
N GLY A 332 6.94 0.10 14.16
CA GLY A 332 8.19 0.67 14.65
C GLY A 332 9.35 -0.32 14.51
N ILE A 333 10.56 0.13 14.81
CA ILE A 333 11.77 -0.69 14.84
C ILE A 333 12.02 -1.18 16.27
N TYR A 334 12.00 -2.49 16.47
CA TYR A 334 12.34 -3.10 17.76
C TYR A 334 13.79 -2.83 18.15
N ILE A 335 14.02 -2.40 19.39
CA ILE A 335 15.35 -2.11 19.89
C ILE A 335 15.75 -2.99 21.08
N GLY A 336 14.91 -3.96 21.44
CA GLY A 336 15.13 -4.83 22.59
C GLY A 336 14.30 -4.40 23.81
N ASN A 337 14.21 -5.28 24.80
CA ASN A 337 13.57 -5.00 26.11
C ASN A 337 12.13 -4.49 26.02
N GLY A 338 11.35 -4.95 25.07
CA GLY A 338 9.96 -4.51 24.89
C GLY A 338 9.83 -3.08 24.36
N GLN A 339 10.90 -2.48 23.86
CA GLN A 339 10.90 -1.12 23.33
C GLN A 339 11.08 -1.10 21.81
N MET A 340 10.52 -0.06 21.20
CA MET A 340 10.68 0.25 19.78
C MET A 340 10.96 1.73 19.56
N ILE A 341 11.55 2.08 18.43
CA ILE A 341 11.58 3.45 17.92
C ILE A 341 10.55 3.54 16.81
N HIS A 342 9.66 4.51 16.93
CA HIS A 342 8.58 4.72 15.98
C HIS A 342 8.30 6.19 15.73
N CYS A 343 7.76 6.53 14.57
CA CYS A 343 7.17 7.83 14.32
C CYS A 343 5.75 7.79 14.86
N SER A 344 5.55 8.41 16.04
CA SER A 344 4.36 8.21 16.86
C SER A 344 3.10 8.86 16.27
N THR A 345 2.93 10.16 16.49
CA THR A 345 1.75 10.90 16.03
C THR A 345 2.12 12.35 15.75
N TYR A 346 1.14 13.09 15.22
CA TYR A 346 1.26 14.53 15.01
C TYR A 346 1.68 15.27 16.28
N GLY A 347 2.64 16.19 16.17
CA GLY A 347 3.19 16.97 17.29
C GLY A 347 4.17 16.22 18.20
N VAL A 348 4.38 14.91 17.98
CA VAL A 348 5.34 14.08 18.74
C VAL A 348 6.53 13.68 17.87
N GLY A 349 6.28 13.16 16.68
CA GLY A 349 7.33 12.71 15.77
C GLY A 349 7.97 11.38 16.19
N VAL A 350 9.29 11.26 15.97
CA VAL A 350 10.02 10.02 16.25
C VAL A 350 10.48 9.95 17.69
N ILE A 351 10.02 8.93 18.40
CA ILE A 351 10.31 8.68 19.82
C ILE A 351 10.71 7.22 20.07
N ILE A 352 11.26 7.00 21.28
CA ILE A 352 11.38 5.66 21.85
C ILE A 352 10.13 5.42 22.69
N GLY A 353 9.41 4.35 22.41
CA GLY A 353 8.22 3.95 23.15
C GLY A 353 8.16 2.45 23.36
N PRO A 354 7.16 1.96 24.07
CA PRO A 354 6.94 0.54 24.26
C PRO A 354 6.43 -0.11 22.98
N VAL A 355 6.68 -1.42 22.82
CA VAL A 355 5.97 -2.24 21.83
C VAL A 355 4.50 -2.27 22.24
N GLN A 356 3.61 -1.80 21.36
CA GLN A 356 2.20 -1.64 21.65
C GLN A 356 1.46 -2.98 21.68
N SER A 357 0.34 -3.00 22.39
CA SER A 357 -0.51 -4.20 22.48
C SER A 357 -0.99 -4.66 21.11
N GLY A 358 -0.99 -5.97 20.89
CA GLY A 358 -1.42 -6.59 19.63
C GLY A 358 -0.41 -6.49 18.48
N MET A 359 0.79 -5.93 18.70
CA MET A 359 1.86 -5.99 17.71
C MET A 359 2.48 -7.37 17.63
N VAL A 360 2.82 -7.77 16.42
CA VAL A 360 3.65 -8.93 16.10
C VAL A 360 5.02 -8.46 15.64
N PHE A 361 5.99 -9.36 15.63
CA PHE A 361 7.33 -9.06 15.14
C PHE A 361 7.54 -9.72 13.79
N VAL A 362 8.05 -8.94 12.85
CA VAL A 362 8.33 -9.43 11.49
C VAL A 362 9.74 -9.02 11.06
N ARG A 363 10.31 -9.77 10.14
CA ARG A 363 11.67 -9.52 9.61
C ARG A 363 11.62 -9.26 8.12
N TYR A 364 12.32 -8.18 7.72
CA TYR A 364 12.54 -7.78 6.32
C TYR A 364 13.65 -8.61 5.68
#